data_128bdfbf548a197af8b43588013f9adc
#
_entry.id   128bdfbf548a197af8b43588013f9adc
#
_cell.length_a   1.000
_cell.length_b   1.000
_cell.length_c   1.000
_cell.angle_alpha   90.00
_cell.angle_beta   90.00
_cell.angle_gamma   90.00
#
_symmetry.space_group_name_H-M   'P 1'
#
loop_
_entity.id
_entity.type
_entity.pdbx_description
1 polymer ?
#
loop_
_entity_poly.entity_id
_entity_poly.type
_entity_poly.pdbx_seq_one_letter_code
_entity_poly.pdbx_strand_id
1 'polypeptide(L)'
;MNLSESVQLLGRTLGQVLSEQEGPEFLALVEQVRALVKQARAGEGDLPLRGLLAGADRERAEDLVRAFTLYFQLVNGAEEHERVRRLTGARGPRTQTLELALRELQGMGMTAEQVEALISRLDLGLTFTAHPTEMRRRTVRAHLVDVAADIADLGEASLERIAAHVEALWSTPELRRLRPTVQDEVKGGLSYV
;
A
#
# COMPACT_ATOMS: atom_id res chain seq x y z
N MET A 1 -15.26 -5.70 6.72
CA MET A 1 -14.07 -5.57 7.61
C MET A 1 -13.66 -4.11 7.66
N ASN A 2 -13.26 -3.60 8.83
CA ASN A 2 -12.72 -2.23 8.96
C ASN A 2 -11.18 -2.23 8.78
N LEU A 3 -10.57 -1.04 8.64
CA LEU A 3 -9.13 -0.92 8.41
C LEU A 3 -8.29 -1.60 9.49
N SER A 4 -8.67 -1.45 10.77
CA SER A 4 -7.91 -2.06 11.88
C SER A 4 -7.92 -3.59 11.81
N GLU A 5 -9.06 -4.18 11.47
CA GLU A 5 -9.20 -5.62 11.27
C GLU A 5 -8.38 -6.11 10.09
N SER A 6 -8.36 -5.35 8.97
CA SER A 6 -7.54 -5.64 7.79
C SER A 6 -6.06 -5.63 8.13
N VAL A 7 -5.59 -4.60 8.82
CA VAL A 7 -4.18 -4.48 9.23
C VAL A 7 -3.78 -5.61 10.19
N GLN A 8 -4.66 -5.98 11.14
CA GLN A 8 -4.41 -7.09 12.04
C GLN A 8 -4.35 -8.44 11.32
N LEU A 9 -5.25 -8.67 10.35
CA LEU A 9 -5.24 -9.87 9.52
C LEU A 9 -3.91 -9.98 8.76
N LEU A 10 -3.55 -8.94 8.01
CA LEU A 10 -2.31 -8.91 7.22
C LEU A 10 -1.06 -9.09 8.09
N GLY A 11 -1.05 -8.44 9.27
CA GLY A 11 0.06 -8.61 10.22
C GLY A 11 0.20 -10.03 10.73
N ARG A 12 -0.93 -10.72 11.04
CA ARG A 12 -0.92 -12.13 11.45
C ARG A 12 -0.48 -13.05 10.32
N THR A 13 -1.01 -12.83 9.10
CA THR A 13 -0.63 -13.63 7.93
C THR A 13 0.85 -13.49 7.61
N LEU A 14 1.38 -12.26 7.64
CA LEU A 14 2.82 -12.04 7.48
C LEU A 14 3.62 -12.72 8.59
N GLY A 15 3.20 -12.59 9.84
CA GLY A 15 3.85 -13.25 10.97
C GLY A 15 3.90 -14.78 10.82
N GLN A 16 2.81 -15.38 10.34
CA GLN A 16 2.78 -16.81 10.05
C GLN A 16 3.79 -17.19 8.95
N VAL A 17 3.80 -16.47 7.83
CA VAL A 17 4.75 -16.70 6.72
C VAL A 17 6.19 -16.54 7.21
N LEU A 18 6.51 -15.50 7.98
CA LEU A 18 7.85 -15.33 8.54
C LEU A 18 8.26 -16.48 9.46
N SER A 19 7.33 -16.99 10.28
CA SER A 19 7.59 -18.13 11.16
C SER A 19 7.82 -19.43 10.37
N GLU A 20 7.10 -19.63 9.26
CA GLU A 20 7.23 -20.82 8.42
C GLU A 20 8.50 -20.78 7.55
N GLN A 21 8.88 -19.61 7.03
CA GLN A 21 10.00 -19.46 6.08
C GLN A 21 11.35 -19.26 6.80
N GLU A 22 11.37 -18.48 7.90
CA GLU A 22 12.60 -18.07 8.61
C GLU A 22 12.70 -18.66 10.02
N GLY A 23 11.65 -19.32 10.47
CA GLY A 23 11.56 -19.91 11.80
C GLY A 23 10.97 -18.98 12.86
N PRO A 24 10.48 -19.58 13.97
CA PRO A 24 9.81 -18.84 15.06
C PRO A 24 10.73 -17.85 15.78
N GLU A 25 12.05 -18.09 15.78
CA GLU A 25 13.02 -17.18 16.39
C GLU A 25 13.14 -15.86 15.63
N PHE A 26 13.02 -15.90 14.29
CA PHE A 26 13.01 -14.68 13.49
C PHE A 26 11.72 -13.88 13.73
N LEU A 27 10.57 -14.52 13.79
CA LEU A 27 9.33 -13.85 14.16
C LEU A 27 9.43 -13.18 15.54
N ALA A 28 10.02 -13.87 16.52
CA ALA A 28 10.23 -13.30 17.85
C ALA A 28 11.12 -12.06 17.81
N LEU A 29 12.17 -12.06 16.97
CA LEU A 29 13.03 -10.89 16.76
C LEU A 29 12.26 -9.72 16.13
N VAL A 30 11.46 -9.97 15.10
CA VAL A 30 10.60 -8.94 14.47
C VAL A 30 9.65 -8.31 15.48
N GLU A 31 8.99 -9.12 16.33
CA GLU A 31 8.09 -8.64 17.38
C GLU A 31 8.83 -7.85 18.46
N GLN A 32 10.04 -8.27 18.83
CA GLN A 32 10.88 -7.54 19.77
C GLN A 32 11.28 -6.17 19.21
N VAL A 33 11.73 -6.09 17.96
CA VAL A 33 12.04 -4.82 17.29
C VAL A 33 10.79 -3.93 17.27
N ARG A 34 9.63 -4.48 16.93
CA ARG A 34 8.36 -3.74 16.91
C ARG A 34 8.00 -3.15 18.27
N ALA A 35 8.18 -3.93 19.34
CA ALA A 35 7.92 -3.48 20.71
C ALA A 35 8.88 -2.34 21.12
N LEU A 36 10.19 -2.50 20.86
CA LEU A 36 11.19 -1.48 21.17
C LEU A 36 11.00 -0.18 20.38
N VAL A 37 10.57 -0.26 19.10
CA VAL A 37 10.22 0.93 18.31
C VAL A 37 9.04 1.67 18.93
N LYS A 38 8.01 0.95 19.42
CA LYS A 38 6.87 1.59 20.10
C LYS A 38 7.30 2.29 21.40
N GLN A 39 8.16 1.66 22.19
CA GLN A 39 8.72 2.25 23.41
C GLN A 39 9.56 3.49 23.11
N ALA A 40 10.43 3.42 22.11
CA ALA A 40 11.22 4.58 21.68
C ALA A 40 10.35 5.76 21.23
N ARG A 41 9.26 5.49 20.50
CA ARG A 41 8.29 6.52 20.10
C ARG A 41 7.48 7.09 21.27
N ALA A 42 7.27 6.31 22.31
CA ALA A 42 6.64 6.77 23.56
C ALA A 42 7.56 7.63 24.44
N GLY A 43 8.84 7.82 24.04
CA GLY A 43 9.81 8.62 24.76
C GLY A 43 10.64 7.86 25.79
N GLU A 44 10.57 6.51 25.79
CA GLU A 44 11.33 5.65 26.71
C GLU A 44 12.80 5.44 26.29
N GLY A 45 13.22 6.11 25.20
CA GLY A 45 14.58 6.03 24.66
C GLY A 45 14.78 4.91 23.65
N ASP A 46 15.86 4.99 22.87
CA ASP A 46 16.14 4.06 21.76
C ASP A 46 17.36 3.15 21.99
N LEU A 47 18.02 3.26 23.15
CA LEU A 47 19.22 2.48 23.48
C LEU A 47 19.01 0.95 23.39
N PRO A 48 17.91 0.37 23.91
CA PRO A 48 17.66 -1.07 23.77
C PRO A 48 17.50 -1.49 22.30
N LEU A 49 16.82 -0.69 21.48
CA LEU A 49 16.65 -0.94 20.05
C LEU A 49 18.00 -0.89 19.32
N ARG A 50 18.82 0.12 19.58
CA ARG A 50 20.17 0.25 19.02
C ARG A 50 21.05 -0.93 19.40
N GLY A 51 21.01 -1.36 20.67
CA GLY A 51 21.75 -2.52 21.13
C GLY A 51 21.36 -3.81 20.43
N LEU A 52 20.06 -4.04 20.27
CA LEU A 52 19.55 -5.20 19.55
C LEU A 52 19.99 -5.20 18.08
N LEU A 53 19.84 -4.09 17.37
CA LEU A 53 20.21 -3.97 15.97
C LEU A 53 21.72 -4.04 15.72
N ALA A 54 22.52 -3.52 16.65
CA ALA A 54 23.99 -3.60 16.56
C ALA A 54 24.51 -5.06 16.74
N GLY A 55 23.76 -5.91 17.38
CA GLY A 55 24.07 -7.35 17.55
C GLY A 55 23.61 -8.24 16.40
N ALA A 56 22.78 -7.72 15.49
CA ALA A 56 22.32 -8.45 14.32
C ALA A 56 23.43 -8.55 13.27
N ASP A 57 23.64 -9.72 12.69
CA ASP A 57 24.47 -9.86 11.50
C ASP A 57 23.78 -9.22 10.28
N ARG A 58 24.53 -9.16 9.17
CA ARG A 58 24.05 -8.49 7.95
C ARG A 58 22.81 -9.16 7.37
N GLU A 59 22.77 -10.48 7.33
CA GLU A 59 21.68 -11.27 6.74
C GLU A 59 20.39 -11.03 7.55
N ARG A 60 20.47 -11.13 8.88
CA ARG A 60 19.34 -10.84 9.77
C ARG A 60 18.87 -9.39 9.70
N ALA A 61 19.78 -8.44 9.52
CA ALA A 61 19.43 -7.05 9.33
C ALA A 61 18.69 -6.82 7.99
N GLU A 62 19.13 -7.45 6.90
CA GLU A 62 18.47 -7.42 5.60
C GLU A 62 17.06 -8.02 5.67
N ASP A 63 16.89 -9.17 6.34
CA ASP A 63 15.60 -9.82 6.55
C ASP A 63 14.64 -8.97 7.40
N LEU A 64 15.15 -8.32 8.46
CA LEU A 64 14.36 -7.39 9.26
C LEU A 64 13.83 -6.22 8.42
N VAL A 65 14.71 -5.59 7.63
CA VAL A 65 14.31 -4.48 6.73
C VAL A 65 13.24 -4.97 5.77
N ARG A 66 13.40 -6.17 5.20
CA ARG A 66 12.45 -6.77 4.29
C ARG A 66 11.10 -7.06 4.95
N ALA A 67 11.09 -7.64 6.16
CA ALA A 67 9.87 -7.92 6.90
C ALA A 67 9.07 -6.65 7.18
N PHE A 68 9.73 -5.58 7.66
CA PHE A 68 9.07 -4.30 7.89
C PHE A 68 8.64 -3.61 6.59
N THR A 69 9.43 -3.68 5.54
CA THR A 69 9.08 -3.13 4.23
C THR A 69 7.80 -3.79 3.71
N LEU A 70 7.73 -5.13 3.75
CA LEU A 70 6.55 -5.86 3.33
C LEU A 70 5.34 -5.55 4.21
N TYR A 71 5.53 -5.49 5.53
CA TYR A 71 4.46 -5.07 6.45
C TYR A 71 3.86 -3.71 6.07
N PHE A 72 4.70 -2.70 5.83
CA PHE A 72 4.21 -1.38 5.44
C PHE A 72 3.56 -1.37 4.07
N GLN A 73 4.02 -2.17 3.12
CA GLN A 73 3.37 -2.29 1.82
C GLN A 73 1.96 -2.87 1.93
N LEU A 74 1.78 -3.91 2.75
CA LEU A 74 0.49 -4.52 3.01
C LEU A 74 -0.46 -3.54 3.71
N VAL A 75 0.03 -2.80 4.72
CA VAL A 75 -0.76 -1.77 5.42
C VAL A 75 -1.18 -0.66 4.47
N ASN A 76 -0.25 -0.14 3.66
CA ASN A 76 -0.56 0.90 2.67
C ASN A 76 -1.61 0.43 1.66
N GLY A 77 -1.56 -0.83 1.23
CA GLY A 77 -2.58 -1.43 0.35
C GLY A 77 -3.95 -1.47 1.02
N ALA A 78 -4.01 -1.86 2.30
CA ALA A 78 -5.26 -1.86 3.06
C ALA A 78 -5.82 -0.44 3.28
N GLU A 79 -4.97 0.53 3.57
CA GLU A 79 -5.36 1.94 3.73
C GLU A 79 -5.90 2.53 2.42
N GLU A 80 -5.24 2.28 1.30
CA GLU A 80 -5.70 2.74 -0.01
C GLU A 80 -7.03 2.11 -0.40
N HIS A 81 -7.19 0.80 -0.16
CA HIS A 81 -8.46 0.11 -0.38
C HIS A 81 -9.59 0.75 0.47
N GLU A 82 -9.35 0.97 1.75
CA GLU A 82 -10.35 1.60 2.65
C GLU A 82 -10.67 3.03 2.21
N ARG A 83 -9.67 3.79 1.74
CA ARG A 83 -9.85 5.12 1.18
C ARG A 83 -10.77 5.09 -0.04
N VAL A 84 -10.49 4.20 -1.00
CA VAL A 84 -11.33 4.03 -2.20
C VAL A 84 -12.74 3.62 -1.80
N ARG A 85 -12.91 2.65 -0.90
CA ARG A 85 -14.19 2.20 -0.38
C ARG A 85 -15.00 3.33 0.23
N ARG A 86 -14.37 4.20 1.02
CA ARG A 86 -15.02 5.40 1.60
C ARG A 86 -15.42 6.39 0.52
N LEU A 87 -14.57 6.62 -0.46
CA LEU A 87 -14.85 7.54 -1.55
C LEU A 87 -16.00 7.05 -2.45
N THR A 88 -16.09 5.73 -2.68
CA THR A 88 -17.14 5.12 -3.54
C THR A 88 -18.44 4.84 -2.78
N GLY A 89 -18.37 4.50 -1.48
CA GLY A 89 -19.51 4.15 -0.63
C GLY A 89 -20.15 5.30 0.13
N ALA A 90 -19.52 6.47 0.16
CA ALA A 90 -20.05 7.62 0.91
C ALA A 90 -21.31 8.20 0.24
N ARG A 91 -22.47 8.01 0.86
CA ARG A 91 -23.75 8.65 0.51
C ARG A 91 -23.85 10.10 1.05
N GLY A 92 -22.75 10.69 1.54
CA GLY A 92 -22.71 12.04 2.05
C GLY A 92 -22.28 13.07 0.99
N PRO A 93 -22.44 14.38 1.28
CA PRO A 93 -21.99 15.44 0.37
C PRO A 93 -20.47 15.33 0.21
N ARG A 94 -20.03 14.92 -0.96
CA ARG A 94 -18.60 14.92 -1.33
C ARG A 94 -18.20 16.37 -1.59
N THR A 95 -17.13 16.81 -0.95
CA THR A 95 -16.66 18.20 -1.05
C THR A 95 -15.95 18.54 -2.37
N GLN A 96 -15.75 17.56 -3.24
CA GLN A 96 -15.05 17.75 -4.54
C GLN A 96 -15.61 16.76 -5.57
N THR A 97 -16.86 16.96 -5.98
CA THR A 97 -17.49 16.18 -7.05
C THR A 97 -17.93 17.10 -8.19
N LEU A 98 -18.00 16.53 -9.40
CA LEU A 98 -18.55 17.23 -10.53
C LEU A 98 -19.99 17.70 -10.27
N GLU A 99 -20.79 16.88 -9.58
CA GLU A 99 -22.16 17.22 -9.20
C GLU A 99 -22.23 18.48 -8.31
N LEU A 100 -21.33 18.58 -7.30
CA LEU A 100 -21.27 19.75 -6.44
C LEU A 100 -20.84 20.99 -7.23
N ALA A 101 -19.80 20.87 -8.05
CA ALA A 101 -19.35 21.97 -8.91
C ALA A 101 -20.45 22.45 -9.84
N LEU A 102 -21.22 21.55 -10.46
CA LEU A 102 -22.36 21.92 -11.31
C LEU A 102 -23.47 22.60 -10.53
N ARG A 103 -23.76 22.15 -9.29
CA ARG A 103 -24.73 22.81 -8.40
C ARG A 103 -24.28 24.21 -7.97
N GLU A 104 -22.99 24.40 -7.71
CA GLU A 104 -22.42 25.71 -7.41
C GLU A 104 -22.54 26.67 -8.60
N LEU A 105 -22.21 26.21 -9.82
CA LEU A 105 -22.38 26.99 -11.05
C LEU A 105 -23.84 27.35 -11.29
N GLN A 106 -24.76 26.43 -11.05
CA GLN A 106 -26.20 26.70 -11.11
C GLN A 106 -26.62 27.72 -10.04
N GLY A 107 -26.10 27.62 -8.81
CA GLY A 107 -26.34 28.59 -7.73
C GLY A 107 -25.80 30.00 -8.04
N MET A 108 -24.76 30.09 -8.88
CA MET A 108 -24.25 31.37 -9.43
C MET A 108 -25.12 31.93 -10.58
N GLY A 109 -26.19 31.22 -10.95
CA GLY A 109 -27.10 31.66 -12.02
C GLY A 109 -26.61 31.36 -13.43
N MET A 110 -25.62 30.49 -13.61
CA MET A 110 -25.15 30.07 -14.93
C MET A 110 -26.18 29.22 -15.65
N THR A 111 -26.41 29.51 -16.96
CA THR A 111 -27.27 28.69 -17.79
C THR A 111 -26.56 27.41 -18.27
N ALA A 112 -27.34 26.44 -18.77
CA ALA A 112 -26.78 25.19 -19.30
C ALA A 112 -25.79 25.45 -20.45
N GLU A 113 -26.11 26.40 -21.34
CA GLU A 113 -25.24 26.78 -22.45
C GLU A 113 -23.93 27.42 -21.98
N GLN A 114 -23.97 28.21 -20.91
CA GLN A 114 -22.76 28.79 -20.33
C GLN A 114 -21.87 27.71 -19.65
N VAL A 115 -22.48 26.73 -18.99
CA VAL A 115 -21.76 25.61 -18.41
C VAL A 115 -21.15 24.73 -19.50
N GLU A 116 -21.88 24.45 -20.59
CA GLU A 116 -21.37 23.69 -21.72
C GLU A 116 -20.19 24.42 -22.40
N ALA A 117 -20.30 25.72 -22.60
CA ALA A 117 -19.21 26.55 -23.13
C ALA A 117 -17.98 26.59 -22.21
N LEU A 118 -18.19 26.52 -20.88
CA LEU A 118 -17.10 26.40 -19.92
C LEU A 118 -16.40 25.04 -20.03
N ILE A 119 -17.16 23.94 -20.03
CA ILE A 119 -16.64 22.57 -20.14
C ILE A 119 -15.89 22.36 -21.47
N SER A 120 -16.41 22.89 -22.59
CA SER A 120 -15.76 22.76 -23.91
C SER A 120 -14.38 23.45 -23.98
N ARG A 121 -14.09 24.36 -23.06
CA ARG A 121 -12.80 25.06 -22.95
C ARG A 121 -11.88 24.47 -21.91
N LEU A 122 -12.32 23.42 -21.20
CA LEU A 122 -11.56 22.76 -20.15
C LEU A 122 -10.46 21.93 -20.80
N ASP A 123 -9.21 22.23 -20.45
CA ASP A 123 -8.04 21.44 -20.86
C ASP A 123 -7.51 20.72 -19.60
N LEU A 124 -7.51 19.40 -19.64
CA LEU A 124 -7.05 18.53 -18.56
C LEU A 124 -5.73 17.89 -18.97
N GLY A 125 -4.63 18.50 -18.57
CA GLY A 125 -3.29 17.95 -18.72
C GLY A 125 -2.96 16.96 -17.60
N LEU A 126 -2.82 15.68 -17.91
CA LEU A 126 -2.30 14.70 -16.96
C LEU A 126 -0.77 14.71 -16.99
N THR A 127 -0.16 15.03 -15.86
CA THR A 127 1.29 14.94 -15.72
C THR A 127 1.65 13.62 -15.03
N PHE A 128 2.31 12.74 -15.79
CA PHE A 128 2.88 11.50 -15.24
C PHE A 128 4.29 11.79 -14.76
N THR A 129 4.55 11.51 -13.49
CA THR A 129 5.90 11.61 -12.92
C THR A 129 6.42 10.20 -12.63
N ALA A 130 7.60 9.87 -13.13
CA ALA A 130 8.30 8.66 -12.72
C ALA A 130 8.68 8.78 -11.24
N HIS A 131 8.15 7.88 -10.40
CA HIS A 131 8.45 7.85 -8.97
C HIS A 131 9.38 6.69 -8.65
N PRO A 132 10.33 6.82 -7.69
CA PRO A 132 11.22 5.70 -7.28
C PRO A 132 10.49 4.42 -6.92
N THR A 133 9.21 4.49 -6.55
CA THR A 133 8.33 3.34 -6.30
C THR A 133 8.09 2.46 -7.53
N GLU A 134 8.32 2.97 -8.74
CA GLU A 134 8.17 2.20 -9.98
C GLU A 134 9.36 1.26 -10.26
N MET A 135 10.42 1.33 -9.48
CA MET A 135 11.50 0.35 -9.50
C MET A 135 11.05 -1.03 -8.98
N ARG A 136 9.89 -1.11 -8.35
CA ARG A 136 9.31 -2.39 -7.91
C ARG A 136 9.05 -3.30 -9.09
N ARG A 137 9.20 -4.60 -8.85
CA ARG A 137 8.83 -5.59 -9.85
C ARG A 137 7.31 -5.57 -10.06
N ARG A 138 6.87 -5.72 -11.31
CA ARG A 138 5.45 -5.85 -11.64
C ARG A 138 4.76 -6.97 -10.87
N THR A 139 5.46 -8.08 -10.65
CA THR A 139 4.98 -9.21 -9.85
C THR A 139 4.68 -8.82 -8.42
N VAL A 140 5.56 -8.05 -7.74
CA VAL A 140 5.31 -7.56 -6.38
C VAL A 140 4.07 -6.68 -6.35
N ARG A 141 3.91 -5.78 -7.33
CA ARG A 141 2.74 -4.94 -7.41
C ARG A 141 1.45 -5.74 -7.69
N ALA A 142 1.50 -6.73 -8.58
CA ALA A 142 0.35 -7.59 -8.86
C ALA A 142 -0.13 -8.29 -7.58
N HIS A 143 0.77 -8.94 -6.83
CA HIS A 143 0.41 -9.57 -5.57
C HIS A 143 -0.19 -8.60 -4.54
N LEU A 144 0.32 -7.36 -4.44
CA LEU A 144 -0.24 -6.35 -3.53
C LEU A 144 -1.66 -5.92 -3.95
N VAL A 145 -1.91 -5.80 -5.25
CA VAL A 145 -3.25 -5.50 -5.79
C VAL A 145 -4.21 -6.66 -5.50
N ASP A 146 -3.77 -7.90 -5.72
CA ASP A 146 -4.57 -9.09 -5.46
C ASP A 146 -4.91 -9.23 -3.96
N VAL A 147 -3.95 -8.99 -3.06
CA VAL A 147 -4.19 -8.93 -1.61
C VAL A 147 -5.25 -7.88 -1.26
N ALA A 148 -5.18 -6.69 -1.85
CA ALA A 148 -6.16 -5.62 -1.61
C ALA A 148 -7.56 -6.02 -2.10
N ALA A 149 -7.66 -6.70 -3.24
CA ALA A 149 -8.91 -7.22 -3.79
C ALA A 149 -9.50 -8.32 -2.90
N ASP A 150 -8.68 -9.26 -2.42
CA ASP A 150 -9.11 -10.35 -1.53
C ASP A 150 -9.57 -9.85 -0.16
N ILE A 151 -8.99 -8.76 0.35
CA ILE A 151 -9.47 -8.08 1.56
C ILE A 151 -10.88 -7.48 1.35
N ALA A 152 -11.18 -7.01 0.14
CA ALA A 152 -12.47 -6.44 -0.21
C ALA A 152 -13.60 -7.47 -0.14
N ASP A 153 -13.33 -8.68 -0.61
CA ASP A 153 -14.26 -9.80 -0.68
C ASP A 153 -13.76 -10.97 0.20
N LEU A 154 -13.76 -10.73 1.52
CA LEU A 154 -13.17 -11.65 2.47
C LEU A 154 -14.06 -12.88 2.70
N GLY A 155 -13.54 -14.04 2.34
CA GLY A 155 -14.08 -15.38 2.61
C GLY A 155 -12.95 -16.34 2.97
N GLU A 156 -13.28 -17.60 3.22
CA GLU A 156 -12.28 -18.63 3.56
C GLU A 156 -11.24 -18.80 2.44
N ALA A 157 -11.70 -18.90 1.20
CA ALA A 157 -10.82 -18.97 0.02
C ALA A 157 -9.95 -17.72 -0.18
N SER A 158 -10.42 -16.53 0.24
CA SER A 158 -9.63 -15.30 0.19
C SER A 158 -8.49 -15.31 1.20
N LEU A 159 -8.69 -15.90 2.38
CA LEU A 159 -7.64 -16.03 3.39
C LEU A 159 -6.47 -16.89 2.90
N GLU A 160 -6.77 -18.00 2.23
CA GLU A 160 -5.74 -18.86 1.64
C GLU A 160 -4.97 -18.14 0.52
N ARG A 161 -5.68 -17.39 -0.35
CA ARG A 161 -5.03 -16.60 -1.40
C ARG A 161 -4.16 -15.48 -0.84
N ILE A 162 -4.64 -14.75 0.18
CA ILE A 162 -3.84 -13.73 0.87
C ILE A 162 -2.55 -14.34 1.42
N ALA A 163 -2.62 -15.50 2.07
CA ALA A 163 -1.43 -16.20 2.58
C ALA A 163 -0.46 -16.55 1.46
N ALA A 164 -0.95 -17.12 0.36
CA ALA A 164 -0.13 -17.46 -0.81
C ALA A 164 0.53 -16.21 -1.46
N HIS A 165 -0.20 -15.10 -1.56
CA HIS A 165 0.35 -13.84 -2.07
C HIS A 165 1.42 -13.26 -1.14
N VAL A 166 1.23 -13.31 0.19
CA VAL A 166 2.21 -12.84 1.18
C VAL A 166 3.47 -13.70 1.14
N GLU A 167 3.34 -15.02 1.00
CA GLU A 167 4.47 -15.94 0.81
C GLU A 167 5.24 -15.63 -0.48
N ALA A 168 4.53 -15.44 -1.59
CA ALA A 168 5.14 -15.06 -2.87
C ALA A 168 5.87 -13.70 -2.78
N LEU A 169 5.30 -12.73 -2.06
CA LEU A 169 5.95 -11.44 -1.78
C LEU A 169 7.20 -11.60 -0.93
N TRP A 170 7.17 -12.45 0.10
CA TRP A 170 8.34 -12.76 0.92
C TRP A 170 9.44 -13.41 0.10
N SER A 171 9.12 -14.33 -0.79
CA SER A 171 10.08 -15.05 -1.64
C SER A 171 10.59 -14.24 -2.84
N THR A 172 9.95 -13.10 -3.17
CA THR A 172 10.29 -12.29 -4.35
C THR A 172 11.17 -11.09 -3.97
N PRO A 173 12.38 -10.93 -4.53
CA PRO A 173 13.17 -9.72 -4.32
C PRO A 173 12.41 -8.47 -4.78
N GLU A 174 12.31 -7.45 -3.92
CA GLU A 174 11.52 -6.24 -4.19
C GLU A 174 12.06 -5.46 -5.39
N LEU A 175 13.38 -5.30 -5.46
CA LEU A 175 14.02 -4.46 -6.46
C LEU A 175 14.43 -5.24 -7.70
N ARG A 176 14.33 -4.59 -8.86
CA ARG A 176 14.91 -5.11 -10.09
C ARG A 176 16.43 -5.03 -10.02
N ARG A 177 17.12 -6.07 -10.47
CA ARG A 177 18.59 -6.07 -10.58
C ARG A 177 19.10 -5.11 -11.65
N LEU A 178 18.29 -4.84 -12.67
CA LEU A 178 18.61 -3.93 -13.77
C LEU A 178 17.71 -2.69 -13.67
N ARG A 179 18.26 -1.51 -13.88
CA ARG A 179 17.49 -0.28 -14.01
C ARG A 179 16.60 -0.37 -15.25
N PRO A 180 15.31 -0.06 -15.15
CA PRO A 180 14.44 0.00 -16.31
C PRO A 180 14.95 1.07 -17.29
N THR A 181 14.78 0.81 -18.58
CA THR A 181 14.99 1.83 -19.60
C THR A 181 13.78 2.77 -19.64
N VAL A 182 13.93 3.95 -20.24
CA VAL A 182 12.80 4.89 -20.45
C VAL A 182 11.65 4.22 -21.20
N GLN A 183 11.95 3.32 -22.15
CA GLN A 183 10.92 2.54 -22.86
C GLN A 183 10.18 1.56 -21.94
N ASP A 184 10.87 0.97 -20.98
CA ASP A 184 10.24 0.08 -19.99
C ASP A 184 9.32 0.86 -19.05
N GLU A 185 9.71 2.08 -18.68
CA GLU A 185 8.90 2.99 -17.87
C GLU A 185 7.64 3.44 -18.61
N VAL A 186 7.77 3.87 -19.88
CA VAL A 186 6.63 4.22 -20.73
C VAL A 186 5.68 3.03 -20.90
N LYS A 187 6.19 1.84 -21.22
CA LYS A 187 5.37 0.63 -21.33
C LYS A 187 4.71 0.27 -19.99
N GLY A 188 5.41 0.55 -18.88
CA GLY A 188 4.85 0.43 -17.54
C GLY A 188 3.65 1.35 -17.35
N GLY A 189 3.80 2.64 -17.62
CA GLY A 189 2.73 3.64 -17.50
C GLY A 189 1.52 3.32 -18.39
N LEU A 190 1.76 2.97 -19.65
CA LEU A 190 0.69 2.61 -20.59
C LEU A 190 -0.09 1.32 -20.24
N SER A 191 0.44 0.47 -19.37
CA SER A 191 -0.28 -0.74 -18.92
C SER A 191 -1.36 -0.45 -17.86
N TYR A 192 -1.51 0.80 -17.42
CA TYR A 192 -2.50 1.26 -16.44
C TYR A 192 -3.58 2.19 -17.05
N VAL A 193 -3.48 2.50 -18.32
CA VAL A 193 -4.45 3.25 -19.11
C VAL A 193 -5.26 2.29 -19.96
#